data_2d9a27f31ca0c823894a8b148b90e546
#
_entry.id   2d9a27f31ca0c823894a8b148b90e546
#
_cell.length_a   1.000
_cell.length_b   1.000
_cell.length_c   1.000
_cell.angle_alpha   90.00
_cell.angle_beta   90.00
_cell.angle_gamma   90.00
#
_symmetry.space_group_name_H-M   'P 1'
#
loop_
_entity.id
_entity.type
_entity.pdbx_description
1 polymer ?
#
loop_
_entity_poly.entity_id
_entity_poly.type
_entity_poly.pdbx_seq_one_letter_code
_entity_poly.pdbx_strand_id
1 'polypeptide(L)'
;MEDALGHAFFYALSGFILSYVYAERISANKISLGQFLKLRLSRLYPLYFLTLLAAIPLTLELVVENTLQWCSGFFATVLMLQSFIPDTFYYFSFNSVAWSISDLFFFYLLFPFLLRYALKFSKAFLIQFFIASGIVVLLLMVVIPEALQHWFFYINPFLRIFDFGLGILLYKLLRKDSFQVYKPIFTYYEFATIALLIFFYSAAEFFPKVVRYSVYYWLPITLFIGVLAQQKGAVSRLLSNRVALFLGELSFGFYLWHQLILRYARRFINHFDIALSDWQFNSLSFILILLVCVVSYHYFERPLKRKIRQLWL
;
A
#
# COMPACT_ATOMS: atom_id res chain seq x y z
N MET A 1 -13.44 -2.95 -10.32
CA MET A 1 -13.04 -1.53 -10.12
C MET A 1 -11.62 -1.56 -9.55
N GLU A 2 -10.67 -0.91 -10.20
CA GLU A 2 -9.29 -0.88 -9.71
C GLU A 2 -9.25 0.03 -8.48
N ASP A 3 -8.72 -0.46 -7.36
CA ASP A 3 -8.66 0.29 -6.09
C ASP A 3 -7.47 1.27 -6.06
N ALA A 4 -7.53 2.27 -6.93
CA ALA A 4 -6.49 3.29 -7.03
C ALA A 4 -6.43 4.18 -5.78
N LEU A 5 -7.57 4.47 -5.16
CA LEU A 5 -7.66 5.20 -3.90
C LEU A 5 -6.93 4.45 -2.78
N GLY A 6 -7.18 3.15 -2.65
CA GLY A 6 -6.56 2.33 -1.60
C GLY A 6 -5.05 2.28 -1.71
N HIS A 7 -4.49 2.12 -2.92
CA HIS A 7 -3.04 2.10 -3.13
C HIS A 7 -2.40 3.47 -2.86
N ALA A 8 -2.97 4.56 -3.39
CA ALA A 8 -2.46 5.91 -3.15
C ALA A 8 -2.50 6.26 -1.65
N PHE A 9 -3.59 5.91 -0.97
CA PHE A 9 -3.71 6.06 0.49
C PHE A 9 -2.65 5.26 1.25
N PHE A 10 -2.47 3.98 0.91
CA PHE A 10 -1.50 3.11 1.55
C PHE A 10 -0.07 3.62 1.40
N TYR A 11 0.31 4.11 0.22
CA TYR A 11 1.63 4.67 -0.03
C TYR A 11 1.85 5.98 0.73
N ALA A 12 0.89 6.91 0.66
CA ALA A 12 0.97 8.17 1.39
C ALA A 12 1.05 7.95 2.91
N LEU A 13 0.20 7.06 3.44
CA LEU A 13 0.23 6.69 4.86
C LEU A 13 1.57 6.06 5.25
N SER A 14 2.13 5.18 4.41
CA SER A 14 3.43 4.55 4.64
C SER A 14 4.56 5.59 4.69
N GLY A 15 4.59 6.54 3.75
CA GLY A 15 5.54 7.64 3.75
C GLY A 15 5.45 8.52 4.99
N PHE A 16 4.22 8.82 5.43
CA PHE A 16 3.97 9.61 6.65
C PHE A 16 4.43 8.86 7.92
N ILE A 17 3.99 7.62 8.10
CA ILE A 17 4.34 6.82 9.29
C ILE A 17 5.84 6.58 9.38
N LEU A 18 6.50 6.25 8.27
CA LEU A 18 7.95 6.06 8.26
C LEU A 18 8.69 7.34 8.61
N SER A 19 8.25 8.48 8.09
CA SER A 19 8.83 9.77 8.45
C SER A 19 8.64 10.05 9.93
N TYR A 20 7.45 9.83 10.47
CA TYR A 20 7.14 10.02 11.88
C TYR A 20 8.03 9.15 12.81
N VAL A 21 8.25 7.89 12.44
CA VAL A 21 9.01 6.94 13.27
C VAL A 21 10.52 7.10 13.12
N TYR A 22 11.01 7.46 11.92
CA TYR A 22 12.44 7.38 11.61
C TYR A 22 13.13 8.71 11.37
N ALA A 23 12.43 9.85 11.27
CA ALA A 23 13.05 11.12 10.91
C ALA A 23 14.20 11.50 11.85
N GLU A 24 14.02 11.40 13.15
CA GLU A 24 15.07 11.73 14.13
C GLU A 24 16.27 10.77 14.03
N ARG A 25 16.00 9.48 13.85
CA ARG A 25 17.07 8.46 13.76
C ARG A 25 17.90 8.62 12.50
N ILE A 26 17.24 8.93 11.37
CA ILE A 26 17.89 9.13 10.07
C ILE A 26 18.66 10.45 10.07
N SER A 27 18.08 11.54 10.57
CA SER A 27 18.72 12.86 10.64
C SER A 27 19.96 12.85 11.56
N ALA A 28 19.90 12.10 12.66
CA ALA A 28 21.00 11.96 13.61
C ALA A 28 22.00 10.84 13.22
N ASN A 29 21.87 10.22 12.03
CA ASN A 29 22.66 9.07 11.59
C ASN A 29 22.67 7.88 12.58
N LYS A 30 21.60 7.73 13.40
CA LYS A 30 21.47 6.66 14.41
C LYS A 30 21.00 5.32 13.84
N ILE A 31 20.72 5.26 12.56
CA ILE A 31 20.32 4.05 11.85
C ILE A 31 20.95 4.05 10.45
N SER A 32 21.60 2.95 10.09
CA SER A 32 22.13 2.75 8.74
C SER A 32 21.02 2.34 7.76
N LEU A 33 21.27 2.52 6.45
CA LEU A 33 20.36 2.02 5.40
C LEU A 33 20.11 0.51 5.55
N GLY A 34 21.16 -0.27 5.78
CA GLY A 34 21.06 -1.72 5.93
C GLY A 34 20.21 -2.12 7.14
N GLN A 35 20.37 -1.46 8.29
CA GLN A 35 19.55 -1.71 9.47
C GLN A 35 18.08 -1.33 9.22
N PHE A 36 17.83 -0.19 8.57
CA PHE A 36 16.48 0.22 8.22
C PHE A 36 15.81 -0.80 7.28
N LEU A 37 16.50 -1.24 6.22
CA LEU A 37 15.97 -2.22 5.27
C LEU A 37 15.72 -3.58 5.92
N LYS A 38 16.63 -4.06 6.76
CA LYS A 38 16.42 -5.30 7.53
C LYS A 38 15.15 -5.23 8.37
N LEU A 39 14.89 -4.09 9.04
CA LEU A 39 13.67 -3.89 9.81
C LEU A 39 12.39 -3.88 8.93
N ARG A 40 12.47 -3.34 7.72
CA ARG A 40 11.34 -3.32 6.80
C ARG A 40 11.10 -4.69 6.16
N LEU A 41 12.15 -5.33 5.67
CA LEU A 41 12.07 -6.68 5.09
C LEU A 41 11.57 -7.71 6.12
N SER A 42 12.03 -7.64 7.37
CA SER A 42 11.54 -8.54 8.43
C SER A 42 10.02 -8.42 8.69
N ARG A 43 9.41 -7.30 8.29
CA ARG A 43 7.97 -7.08 8.43
C ARG A 43 7.18 -7.53 7.19
N LEU A 44 7.72 -7.31 5.98
CA LEU A 44 6.98 -7.51 4.73
C LEU A 44 7.26 -8.87 4.09
N TYR A 45 8.56 -9.20 3.96
CA TYR A 45 9.00 -10.32 3.14
C TYR A 45 8.49 -11.70 3.60
N PRO A 46 8.40 -12.01 4.90
CA PRO A 46 7.95 -13.33 5.33
C PRO A 46 6.55 -13.68 4.82
N LEU A 47 5.58 -12.79 5.02
CA LEU A 47 4.21 -13.04 4.56
C LEU A 47 4.09 -12.92 3.04
N TYR A 48 4.78 -11.97 2.44
CA TYR A 48 4.86 -11.85 1.00
C TYR A 48 5.33 -13.16 0.35
N PHE A 49 6.44 -13.73 0.85
CA PHE A 49 6.98 -14.99 0.34
C PHE A 49 6.06 -16.18 0.61
N LEU A 50 5.43 -16.24 1.78
CA LEU A 50 4.44 -17.28 2.09
C LEU A 50 3.26 -17.24 1.11
N THR A 51 2.73 -16.07 0.82
CA THR A 51 1.60 -15.92 -0.13
C THR A 51 2.05 -16.16 -1.58
N LEU A 52 3.30 -15.88 -1.93
CA LEU A 52 3.87 -16.30 -3.22
C LEU A 52 3.89 -17.83 -3.34
N LEU A 53 4.39 -18.54 -2.32
CA LEU A 53 4.37 -20.01 -2.33
C LEU A 53 2.95 -20.57 -2.39
N ALA A 54 2.02 -19.97 -1.64
CA ALA A 54 0.61 -20.34 -1.68
C ALA A 54 -0.06 -20.06 -3.05
N ALA A 55 0.50 -19.17 -3.86
CA ALA A 55 0.00 -18.91 -5.20
C ALA A 55 0.47 -19.93 -6.26
N ILE A 56 1.56 -20.65 -6.02
CA ILE A 56 2.15 -21.60 -7.00
C ILE A 56 1.11 -22.61 -7.52
N PRO A 57 0.32 -23.31 -6.67
CA PRO A 57 -0.66 -24.27 -7.17
C PRO A 57 -1.72 -23.68 -8.10
N LEU A 58 -1.97 -22.37 -8.00
CA LEU A 58 -2.92 -21.65 -8.86
C LEU A 58 -2.34 -21.31 -10.25
N THR A 59 -1.06 -21.56 -10.47
CA THR A 59 -0.32 -21.21 -11.69
C THR A 59 0.35 -22.40 -12.38
N LEU A 60 0.10 -23.63 -11.93
CA LEU A 60 0.77 -24.83 -12.47
C LEU A 60 0.43 -25.10 -13.95
N GLU A 61 -0.74 -24.68 -14.41
CA GLU A 61 -1.11 -24.79 -15.84
C GLU A 61 -0.11 -24.02 -16.71
N LEU A 62 0.33 -22.83 -16.27
CA LEU A 62 1.32 -22.01 -16.99
C LEU A 62 2.73 -22.67 -17.04
N VAL A 63 3.05 -23.55 -16.08
CA VAL A 63 4.33 -24.28 -16.12
C VAL A 63 4.38 -25.21 -17.35
N VAL A 64 3.26 -25.86 -17.66
CA VAL A 64 3.13 -26.77 -18.80
C VAL A 64 3.14 -26.00 -20.12
N GLU A 65 2.48 -24.82 -20.15
CA GLU A 65 2.36 -24.02 -21.36
C GLU A 65 3.66 -23.28 -21.72
N ASN A 66 4.30 -22.66 -20.74
CA ASN A 66 5.54 -21.90 -20.92
C ASN A 66 6.38 -21.84 -19.63
N THR A 67 7.19 -22.87 -19.42
CA THR A 67 8.06 -23.03 -18.25
C THR A 67 9.02 -21.84 -18.08
N LEU A 68 9.62 -21.34 -19.17
CA LEU A 68 10.58 -20.22 -19.09
C LEU A 68 9.91 -18.93 -18.61
N GLN A 69 8.74 -18.62 -19.15
CA GLN A 69 7.96 -17.46 -18.75
C GLN A 69 7.50 -17.57 -17.29
N TRP A 70 7.06 -18.75 -16.87
CA TRP A 70 6.71 -19.00 -15.47
C TRP A 70 7.91 -18.77 -14.52
N CYS A 71 9.08 -19.36 -14.86
CA CYS A 71 10.30 -19.18 -14.07
C CYS A 71 10.72 -17.71 -13.99
N SER A 72 10.70 -16.98 -15.10
CA SER A 72 11.06 -15.55 -15.12
C SER A 72 10.10 -14.71 -14.27
N GLY A 73 8.80 -14.99 -14.32
CA GLY A 73 7.79 -14.38 -13.46
C GLY A 73 7.99 -14.70 -11.98
N PHE A 74 8.34 -15.97 -11.66
CA PHE A 74 8.64 -16.38 -10.29
C PHE A 74 9.85 -15.63 -9.73
N PHE A 75 10.96 -15.58 -10.45
CA PHE A 75 12.15 -14.85 -10.01
C PHE A 75 11.92 -13.34 -9.91
N ALA A 76 11.20 -12.73 -10.86
CA ALA A 76 10.83 -11.34 -10.79
C ALA A 76 10.01 -11.05 -9.51
N THR A 77 9.07 -11.94 -9.17
CA THR A 77 8.25 -11.82 -7.95
C THR A 77 9.09 -12.05 -6.68
N VAL A 78 9.92 -13.10 -6.62
CA VAL A 78 10.80 -13.35 -5.47
C VAL A 78 11.70 -12.14 -5.16
N LEU A 79 12.21 -11.49 -6.20
CA LEU A 79 13.09 -10.31 -6.09
C LEU A 79 12.33 -8.99 -5.94
N MET A 80 11.00 -9.01 -5.90
CA MET A 80 10.14 -7.80 -5.86
C MET A 80 10.40 -6.85 -7.04
N LEU A 81 10.59 -7.38 -8.25
CA LEU A 81 10.86 -6.62 -9.47
C LEU A 81 9.68 -6.60 -10.45
N GLN A 82 8.60 -7.32 -10.17
CA GLN A 82 7.49 -7.52 -11.10
C GLN A 82 6.77 -6.21 -11.50
N SER A 83 6.73 -5.18 -10.65
CA SER A 83 6.10 -3.91 -10.96
C SER A 83 6.91 -3.03 -11.92
N PHE A 84 8.20 -3.31 -12.09
CA PHE A 84 9.07 -2.58 -13.02
C PHE A 84 8.91 -3.00 -14.48
N ILE A 85 8.31 -4.17 -14.72
CA ILE A 85 8.17 -4.74 -16.06
C ILE A 85 6.80 -4.35 -16.61
N PRO A 86 6.72 -3.66 -17.77
CA PRO A 86 5.46 -3.17 -18.34
C PRO A 86 4.65 -4.27 -19.05
N ASP A 87 4.47 -5.39 -18.38
CA ASP A 87 3.73 -6.54 -18.90
C ASP A 87 2.82 -7.11 -17.81
N THR A 88 1.54 -7.26 -18.12
CA THR A 88 0.50 -7.78 -17.22
C THR A 88 0.82 -9.15 -16.67
N PHE A 89 1.50 -9.98 -17.47
CA PHE A 89 1.96 -11.27 -17.01
C PHE A 89 2.86 -11.12 -15.78
N TYR A 90 3.84 -10.23 -15.78
CA TYR A 90 4.79 -10.08 -14.67
C TYR A 90 4.14 -9.41 -13.45
N TYR A 91 3.51 -8.26 -13.60
CA TYR A 91 3.03 -7.54 -12.42
C TYR A 91 1.78 -8.14 -11.77
N PHE A 92 1.03 -9.00 -12.49
CA PHE A 92 -0.07 -9.76 -11.92
C PHE A 92 0.24 -11.25 -11.68
N SER A 93 1.49 -11.67 -11.85
CA SER A 93 1.92 -13.05 -11.61
C SER A 93 1.61 -13.52 -10.19
N PHE A 94 1.31 -14.78 -10.04
CA PHE A 94 1.12 -15.47 -8.77
C PHE A 94 0.03 -14.84 -7.91
N ASN A 95 0.42 -13.96 -7.01
CA ASN A 95 -0.50 -13.16 -6.20
C ASN A 95 -0.63 -11.77 -6.83
N SER A 96 -1.72 -11.54 -7.56
CA SER A 96 -1.89 -10.35 -8.40
C SER A 96 -1.99 -9.01 -7.65
N VAL A 97 -2.09 -9.01 -6.32
CA VAL A 97 -2.00 -7.77 -5.52
C VAL A 97 -0.57 -7.44 -5.07
N ALA A 98 0.34 -8.39 -5.21
CA ALA A 98 1.69 -8.31 -4.68
C ALA A 98 2.62 -7.30 -5.40
N TRP A 99 2.22 -6.78 -6.58
CA TRP A 99 2.96 -5.72 -7.28
C TRP A 99 3.13 -4.47 -6.41
N SER A 100 2.13 -4.11 -5.63
CA SER A 100 2.20 -2.94 -4.75
C SER A 100 3.21 -3.07 -3.62
N ILE A 101 3.55 -4.31 -3.23
CA ILE A 101 4.60 -4.59 -2.25
C ILE A 101 5.99 -4.45 -2.88
N SER A 102 6.13 -4.76 -4.17
CA SER A 102 7.32 -4.46 -4.97
C SER A 102 7.59 -2.95 -4.97
N ASP A 103 6.57 -2.14 -5.24
CA ASP A 103 6.65 -0.67 -5.16
C ASP A 103 7.08 -0.21 -3.77
N LEU A 104 6.42 -0.73 -2.74
CA LEU A 104 6.71 -0.35 -1.36
C LEU A 104 8.15 -0.68 -0.96
N PHE A 105 8.69 -1.81 -1.43
CA PHE A 105 10.08 -2.17 -1.22
C PHE A 105 11.03 -1.17 -1.90
N PHE A 106 10.75 -0.79 -3.14
CA PHE A 106 11.49 0.26 -3.84
C PHE A 106 11.44 1.59 -3.08
N PHE A 107 10.27 1.99 -2.56
CA PHE A 107 10.15 3.20 -1.75
C PHE A 107 10.99 3.12 -0.48
N TYR A 108 11.09 1.96 0.15
CA TYR A 108 11.95 1.77 1.33
C TYR A 108 13.44 1.91 1.00
N LEU A 109 13.88 1.47 -0.17
CA LEU A 109 15.25 1.69 -0.62
C LEU A 109 15.58 3.19 -0.74
N LEU A 110 14.65 3.97 -1.24
CA LEU A 110 14.83 5.40 -1.46
C LEU A 110 14.47 6.28 -0.25
N PHE A 111 13.65 5.79 0.67
CA PHE A 111 13.10 6.57 1.77
C PHE A 111 14.12 7.36 2.59
N PRO A 112 15.26 6.80 3.06
CA PRO A 112 16.20 7.58 3.87
C PRO A 112 16.81 8.77 3.11
N PHE A 113 16.98 8.64 1.80
CA PHE A 113 17.47 9.72 0.93
C PHE A 113 16.38 10.77 0.73
N LEU A 114 15.17 10.33 0.33
CA LEU A 114 14.02 11.23 0.13
C LEU A 114 13.72 12.05 1.38
N LEU A 115 13.74 11.40 2.55
CA LEU A 115 13.49 12.07 3.82
C LEU A 115 14.58 13.11 4.13
N ARG A 116 15.87 12.75 3.98
CA ARG A 116 16.97 13.69 4.22
C ARG A 116 16.86 14.93 3.33
N TYR A 117 16.54 14.75 2.06
CA TYR A 117 16.34 15.88 1.13
C TYR A 117 15.09 16.69 1.50
N ALA A 118 13.96 16.04 1.77
CA ALA A 118 12.73 16.72 2.16
C ALA A 118 12.92 17.58 3.43
N LEU A 119 13.73 17.10 4.39
CA LEU A 119 14.01 17.88 5.60
C LEU A 119 14.87 19.13 5.35
N LYS A 120 15.73 19.11 4.31
CA LYS A 120 16.56 20.27 3.94
C LYS A 120 15.79 21.38 3.22
N PHE A 121 14.83 21.02 2.37
CA PHE A 121 14.08 22.00 1.59
C PHE A 121 13.01 22.74 2.42
N SER A 122 12.63 23.95 2.01
CA SER A 122 11.52 24.69 2.62
C SER A 122 10.17 24.00 2.36
N LYS A 123 9.19 24.26 3.23
CA LYS A 123 7.83 23.76 3.04
C LYS A 123 7.21 24.26 1.73
N ALA A 124 7.43 25.54 1.41
CA ALA A 124 6.95 26.15 0.17
C ALA A 124 7.53 25.47 -1.07
N PHE A 125 8.84 25.22 -1.09
CA PHE A 125 9.49 24.49 -2.19
C PHE A 125 8.88 23.09 -2.39
N LEU A 126 8.68 22.34 -1.32
CA LEU A 126 8.10 21.01 -1.42
C LEU A 126 6.66 21.03 -1.93
N ILE A 127 5.85 21.97 -1.47
CA ILE A 127 4.48 22.15 -1.98
C ILE A 127 4.51 22.46 -3.49
N GLN A 128 5.34 23.41 -3.90
CA GLN A 128 5.50 23.77 -5.32
C GLN A 128 5.98 22.59 -6.16
N PHE A 129 6.95 21.81 -5.63
CA PHE A 129 7.43 20.59 -6.28
C PHE A 129 6.31 19.58 -6.52
N PHE A 130 5.46 19.32 -5.52
CA PHE A 130 4.34 18.39 -5.66
C PHE A 130 3.24 18.90 -6.60
N ILE A 131 2.97 20.22 -6.58
CA ILE A 131 2.05 20.83 -7.55
C ILE A 131 2.60 20.68 -8.97
N ALA A 132 3.86 21.03 -9.18
CA ALA A 132 4.52 20.90 -10.48
C ALA A 132 4.56 19.43 -10.96
N SER A 133 4.89 18.49 -10.06
CA SER A 133 4.85 17.06 -10.36
C SER A 133 3.45 16.60 -10.76
N GLY A 134 2.40 17.04 -10.08
CA GLY A 134 1.01 16.74 -10.45
C GLY A 134 0.66 17.25 -11.84
N ILE A 135 1.06 18.48 -12.17
CA ILE A 135 0.87 19.05 -13.52
C ILE A 135 1.61 18.22 -14.56
N VAL A 136 2.87 17.86 -14.31
CA VAL A 136 3.66 17.00 -15.23
C VAL A 136 2.97 15.65 -15.41
N VAL A 137 2.49 15.01 -14.35
CA VAL A 137 1.78 13.73 -14.46
C VAL A 137 0.51 13.88 -15.31
N LEU A 138 -0.27 14.95 -15.13
CA LEU A 138 -1.45 15.21 -15.95
C LEU A 138 -1.09 15.44 -17.44
N LEU A 139 -0.01 16.16 -17.72
CA LEU A 139 0.47 16.34 -19.10
C LEU A 139 0.94 15.01 -19.73
N LEU A 140 1.63 14.17 -18.96
CA LEU A 140 2.05 12.84 -19.41
C LEU A 140 0.86 11.94 -19.76
N MET A 141 -0.31 12.10 -19.11
CA MET A 141 -1.52 11.36 -19.42
C MET A 141 -2.05 11.62 -20.85
N VAL A 142 -1.71 12.78 -21.42
CA VAL A 142 -2.08 13.13 -22.80
C VAL A 142 -1.09 12.52 -23.81
N VAL A 143 0.17 12.36 -23.42
CA VAL A 143 1.27 11.94 -24.32
C VAL A 143 1.45 10.43 -24.33
N ILE A 144 1.28 9.78 -23.18
CA ILE A 144 1.53 8.33 -23.05
C ILE A 144 0.41 7.54 -23.76
N PRO A 145 0.75 6.60 -24.67
CA PRO A 145 -0.20 5.76 -25.36
C PRO A 145 -1.12 5.00 -24.40
N GLU A 146 -2.40 4.87 -24.74
CA GLU A 146 -3.43 4.24 -23.89
C GLU A 146 -3.02 2.83 -23.41
N ALA A 147 -2.42 2.04 -24.29
CA ALA A 147 -1.95 0.69 -23.99
C ALA A 147 -0.93 0.63 -22.82
N LEU A 148 -0.16 1.70 -22.61
CA LEU A 148 0.85 1.79 -21.56
C LEU A 148 0.36 2.54 -20.30
N GLN A 149 -0.76 3.26 -20.39
CA GLN A 149 -1.25 4.11 -19.30
C GLN A 149 -1.50 3.34 -18.01
N HIS A 150 -2.07 2.13 -18.11
CA HIS A 150 -2.33 1.32 -16.92
C HIS A 150 -1.04 1.00 -16.15
N TRP A 151 -0.03 0.47 -16.84
CA TRP A 151 1.24 0.21 -16.18
C TRP A 151 1.92 1.50 -15.72
N PHE A 152 2.00 2.51 -16.59
CA PHE A 152 2.77 3.71 -16.33
C PHE A 152 2.25 4.53 -15.14
N PHE A 153 0.91 4.72 -15.04
CA PHE A 153 0.30 5.56 -14.00
C PHE A 153 -0.20 4.81 -12.78
N TYR A 154 -0.46 3.49 -12.90
CA TYR A 154 -1.05 2.72 -11.81
C TYR A 154 -0.07 1.75 -11.15
N ILE A 155 0.79 1.09 -11.92
CA ILE A 155 1.71 0.04 -11.45
C ILE A 155 3.12 0.57 -11.22
N ASN A 156 3.66 1.42 -12.10
CA ASN A 156 5.06 1.80 -12.18
C ASN A 156 5.58 2.48 -10.89
N PRO A 157 6.57 1.89 -10.19
CA PRO A 157 7.07 2.40 -8.92
C PRO A 157 7.70 3.79 -9.02
N PHE A 158 8.26 4.17 -10.19
CA PHE A 158 8.83 5.51 -10.40
C PHE A 158 7.77 6.62 -10.41
N LEU A 159 6.54 6.31 -10.76
CA LEU A 159 5.45 7.27 -10.68
C LEU A 159 4.75 7.20 -9.33
N ARG A 160 4.54 5.99 -8.82
CA ARG A 160 3.85 5.78 -7.54
C ARG A 160 4.65 6.29 -6.33
N ILE A 161 5.96 6.55 -6.49
CA ILE A 161 6.78 7.14 -5.43
C ILE A 161 6.31 8.56 -5.04
N PHE A 162 5.61 9.28 -5.92
CA PHE A 162 5.02 10.57 -5.58
C PHE A 162 3.91 10.41 -4.53
N ASP A 163 3.09 9.37 -4.59
CA ASP A 163 2.08 9.11 -3.57
C ASP A 163 2.74 8.87 -2.21
N PHE A 164 3.82 8.11 -2.17
CA PHE A 164 4.62 7.89 -0.96
C PHE A 164 5.28 9.19 -0.48
N GLY A 165 5.78 9.99 -1.40
CA GLY A 165 6.39 11.30 -1.16
C GLY A 165 5.43 12.32 -0.54
N LEU A 166 4.13 12.27 -0.90
CA LEU A 166 3.09 13.09 -0.24
C LEU A 166 3.04 12.84 1.26
N GLY A 167 3.23 11.58 1.70
CA GLY A 167 3.33 11.26 3.12
C GLY A 167 4.54 11.90 3.79
N ILE A 168 5.70 11.95 3.12
CA ILE A 168 6.90 12.63 3.61
C ILE A 168 6.66 14.15 3.69
N LEU A 169 6.05 14.73 2.66
CA LEU A 169 5.64 16.14 2.66
C LEU A 169 4.71 16.44 3.84
N LEU A 170 3.69 15.63 4.03
CA LEU A 170 2.72 15.81 5.11
C LEU A 170 3.39 15.78 6.49
N TYR A 171 4.31 14.84 6.73
CA TYR A 171 5.12 14.83 7.95
C TYR A 171 5.89 16.15 8.16
N LYS A 172 6.48 16.70 7.10
CA LYS A 172 7.21 17.98 7.15
C LYS A 172 6.29 19.17 7.43
N LEU A 173 5.03 19.13 6.97
CA LEU A 173 4.05 20.19 7.18
C LEU A 173 3.51 20.19 8.61
N LEU A 174 3.26 19.01 9.18
CA LEU A 174 2.75 18.84 10.53
C LEU A 174 3.90 18.98 11.54
N ARG A 175 3.70 19.84 12.54
CA ARG A 175 4.64 19.92 13.67
C ARG A 175 4.37 18.80 14.65
N LYS A 176 5.42 18.18 15.17
CA LYS A 176 5.35 17.08 16.15
C LYS A 176 4.62 17.47 17.44
N ASP A 177 4.73 18.76 17.84
CA ASP A 177 4.09 19.29 19.04
C ASP A 177 2.59 19.55 18.90
N SER A 178 2.03 19.32 17.72
CA SER A 178 0.61 19.55 17.44
C SER A 178 -0.29 18.40 17.87
N PHE A 179 0.28 17.28 18.32
CA PHE A 179 -0.47 16.10 18.68
C PHE A 179 -0.91 16.15 20.15
N GLN A 180 -2.13 15.73 20.46
CA GLN A 180 -2.60 15.26 21.78
C GLN A 180 -3.58 16.10 22.61
N VAL A 181 -4.07 17.25 22.21
CA VAL A 181 -5.16 17.85 22.97
C VAL A 181 -6.47 17.72 22.20
N TYR A 182 -7.45 17.01 22.78
CA TYR A 182 -8.79 16.93 22.19
C TYR A 182 -9.37 18.32 21.99
N LYS A 183 -9.83 18.60 20.78
CA LYS A 183 -10.52 19.81 20.42
C LYS A 183 -11.79 19.45 19.63
N PRO A 184 -13.00 19.73 20.15
CA PRO A 184 -14.25 19.34 19.48
C PRO A 184 -14.31 19.75 17.99
N ILE A 185 -13.75 20.90 17.64
CA ILE A 185 -13.71 21.38 16.24
C ILE A 185 -13.00 20.39 15.30
N PHE A 186 -12.03 19.61 15.78
CA PHE A 186 -11.35 18.62 14.96
C PHE A 186 -12.25 17.45 14.56
N THR A 187 -13.29 17.13 15.34
CA THR A 187 -14.30 16.16 14.96
C THR A 187 -15.02 16.57 13.68
N TYR A 188 -15.34 17.84 13.52
CA TYR A 188 -15.91 18.36 12.27
C TYR A 188 -14.93 18.25 11.10
N TYR A 189 -13.64 18.55 11.33
CA TYR A 189 -12.62 18.39 10.28
C TYR A 189 -12.42 16.91 9.90
N GLU A 190 -12.48 15.97 10.86
CA GLU A 190 -12.43 14.53 10.59
C GLU A 190 -13.61 14.11 9.71
N PHE A 191 -14.85 14.51 10.06
CA PHE A 191 -16.03 14.22 9.22
C PHE A 191 -15.97 14.91 7.86
N ALA A 192 -15.49 16.16 7.79
CA ALA A 192 -15.35 16.86 6.53
C ALA A 192 -14.36 16.17 5.58
N THR A 193 -13.23 15.66 6.08
CA THR A 193 -12.27 14.93 5.25
C THR A 193 -12.78 13.55 4.83
N ILE A 194 -13.56 12.87 5.66
CA ILE A 194 -14.27 11.63 5.30
C ILE A 194 -15.30 11.92 4.19
N ALA A 195 -16.12 12.94 4.38
CA ALA A 195 -17.10 13.35 3.36
C ALA A 195 -16.43 13.74 2.04
N LEU A 196 -15.28 14.41 2.10
CA LEU A 196 -14.48 14.75 0.92
C LEU A 196 -13.96 13.50 0.20
N LEU A 197 -13.44 12.50 0.93
CA LEU A 197 -13.02 11.23 0.35
C LEU A 197 -14.18 10.49 -0.33
N ILE A 198 -15.35 10.43 0.34
CA ILE A 198 -16.54 9.82 -0.22
C ILE A 198 -16.99 10.57 -1.48
N PHE A 199 -16.98 11.90 -1.45
CA PHE A 199 -17.32 12.73 -2.61
C PHE A 199 -16.38 12.45 -3.79
N PHE A 200 -15.06 12.47 -3.57
CA PHE A 200 -14.10 12.16 -4.64
C PHE A 200 -14.24 10.72 -5.14
N TYR A 201 -14.50 9.77 -4.27
CA TYR A 201 -14.75 8.38 -4.67
C TYR A 201 -16.01 8.25 -5.55
N SER A 202 -17.12 8.86 -5.13
CA SER A 202 -18.37 8.84 -5.89
C SER A 202 -18.29 9.63 -7.19
N ALA A 203 -17.57 10.75 -7.20
CA ALA A 203 -17.37 11.57 -8.39
C ALA A 203 -16.33 11.00 -9.37
N ALA A 204 -15.60 9.94 -8.98
CA ALA A 204 -14.52 9.39 -9.78
C ALA A 204 -14.97 8.92 -11.16
N GLU A 205 -16.22 8.45 -11.32
CA GLU A 205 -16.75 7.96 -12.60
C GLU A 205 -16.89 9.07 -13.65
N PHE A 206 -16.98 10.35 -13.22
CA PHE A 206 -17.05 11.49 -14.14
C PHE A 206 -15.69 11.87 -14.75
N PHE A 207 -14.58 11.27 -14.26
CA PHE A 207 -13.24 11.56 -14.73
C PHE A 207 -12.64 10.38 -15.51
N PRO A 208 -11.76 10.64 -16.50
CA PRO A 208 -11.06 9.59 -17.20
C PRO A 208 -10.32 8.64 -16.26
N LYS A 209 -10.34 7.34 -16.56
CA LYS A 209 -9.73 6.29 -15.72
C LYS A 209 -8.28 6.58 -15.35
N VAL A 210 -7.50 7.09 -16.30
CA VAL A 210 -6.08 7.41 -16.12
C VAL A 210 -5.86 8.49 -15.04
N VAL A 211 -6.72 9.50 -14.96
CA VAL A 211 -6.62 10.58 -13.95
C VAL A 211 -6.84 10.04 -12.55
N ARG A 212 -7.70 9.02 -12.41
CA ARG A 212 -8.04 8.39 -11.13
C ARG A 212 -6.95 7.50 -10.56
N TYR A 213 -5.89 7.17 -11.32
CA TYR A 213 -4.86 6.25 -10.87
C TYR A 213 -3.98 6.81 -9.72
N SER A 214 -3.76 8.13 -9.66
CA SER A 214 -2.88 8.74 -8.65
C SER A 214 -3.31 10.16 -8.27
N VAL A 215 -2.99 11.15 -9.09
CA VAL A 215 -3.09 12.60 -8.78
C VAL A 215 -4.48 13.03 -8.31
N TYR A 216 -5.52 12.44 -8.85
CA TYR A 216 -6.91 12.73 -8.47
C TYR A 216 -7.16 12.62 -6.97
N TYR A 217 -6.55 11.65 -6.33
CA TYR A 217 -6.75 11.38 -4.91
C TYR A 217 -5.73 12.07 -3.98
N TRP A 218 -4.73 12.77 -4.51
CA TRP A 218 -3.68 13.39 -3.69
C TRP A 218 -4.23 14.36 -2.65
N LEU A 219 -5.13 15.25 -3.06
CA LEU A 219 -5.71 16.25 -2.16
C LEU A 219 -6.53 15.59 -1.04
N PRO A 220 -7.59 14.80 -1.33
CA PRO A 220 -8.42 14.23 -0.27
C PRO A 220 -7.64 13.28 0.65
N ILE A 221 -6.71 12.48 0.14
CA ILE A 221 -5.86 11.60 0.95
C ILE A 221 -4.97 12.41 1.89
N THR A 222 -4.32 13.44 1.39
CA THR A 222 -3.40 14.26 2.20
C THR A 222 -4.15 14.97 3.32
N LEU A 223 -5.32 15.53 3.05
CA LEU A 223 -6.17 16.16 4.06
C LEU A 223 -6.67 15.14 5.09
N PHE A 224 -7.14 13.99 4.66
CA PHE A 224 -7.63 12.94 5.54
C PHE A 224 -6.53 12.43 6.49
N ILE A 225 -5.37 12.02 5.96
CA ILE A 225 -4.24 11.59 6.79
C ILE A 225 -3.80 12.72 7.72
N GLY A 226 -3.71 13.95 7.20
CA GLY A 226 -3.23 15.11 7.96
C GLY A 226 -4.11 15.49 9.14
N VAL A 227 -5.42 15.38 9.00
CA VAL A 227 -6.36 15.67 10.08
C VAL A 227 -6.39 14.55 11.10
N LEU A 228 -6.52 13.27 10.67
CA LEU A 228 -6.55 12.13 11.57
C LEU A 228 -5.23 11.92 12.32
N ALA A 229 -4.11 12.20 11.70
CA ALA A 229 -2.79 12.09 12.34
C ALA A 229 -2.64 13.02 13.57
N GLN A 230 -3.41 14.08 13.66
CA GLN A 230 -3.36 14.97 14.83
C GLN A 230 -4.03 14.37 16.08
N GLN A 231 -4.87 13.35 15.93
CA GLN A 231 -5.55 12.63 17.04
C GLN A 231 -6.36 13.54 17.99
N LYS A 232 -6.95 14.61 17.47
CA LYS A 232 -7.67 15.63 18.25
C LYS A 232 -9.18 15.49 18.22
N GLY A 233 -9.75 14.72 17.30
CA GLY A 233 -11.17 14.53 17.12
C GLY A 233 -11.71 13.21 17.68
N ALA A 234 -13.01 12.98 17.53
CA ALA A 234 -13.69 11.81 18.02
C ALA A 234 -13.39 10.56 17.18
N VAL A 235 -13.29 10.70 15.84
CA VAL A 235 -13.03 9.57 14.93
C VAL A 235 -11.63 9.00 15.17
N SER A 236 -10.60 9.83 15.23
CA SER A 236 -9.23 9.38 15.51
C SER A 236 -9.12 8.72 16.89
N ARG A 237 -9.86 9.20 17.89
CA ARG A 237 -9.94 8.58 19.21
C ARG A 237 -10.61 7.21 19.13
N LEU A 238 -11.73 7.10 18.39
CA LEU A 238 -12.42 5.82 18.16
C LEU A 238 -11.48 4.81 17.48
N LEU A 239 -10.73 5.23 16.45
CA LEU A 239 -9.77 4.38 15.75
C LEU A 239 -8.54 4.00 16.59
N SER A 240 -8.33 4.63 17.74
CA SER A 240 -7.24 4.31 18.67
C SER A 240 -7.58 3.21 19.69
N ASN A 241 -8.77 2.60 19.60
CA ASN A 241 -9.14 1.48 20.48
C ASN A 241 -8.39 0.19 20.12
N ARG A 242 -8.36 -0.77 21.04
CA ARG A 242 -7.59 -2.03 20.89
C ARG A 242 -8.04 -2.88 19.70
N VAL A 243 -9.33 -2.87 19.38
CA VAL A 243 -9.89 -3.65 18.26
C VAL A 243 -9.44 -3.05 16.94
N ALA A 244 -9.57 -1.72 16.76
CA ALA A 244 -9.14 -1.04 15.55
C ALA A 244 -7.63 -1.17 15.31
N LEU A 245 -6.82 -1.08 16.38
CA LEU A 245 -5.37 -1.31 16.29
C LEU A 245 -5.04 -2.74 15.86
N PHE A 246 -5.75 -3.73 16.42
CA PHE A 246 -5.56 -5.13 16.01
C PHE A 246 -5.96 -5.38 14.56
N LEU A 247 -7.09 -4.84 14.11
CA LEU A 247 -7.49 -4.90 12.70
C LEU A 247 -6.46 -4.21 11.79
N GLY A 248 -5.88 -3.11 12.23
CA GLY A 248 -4.76 -2.46 11.53
C GLY A 248 -3.51 -3.34 11.43
N GLU A 249 -3.21 -4.15 12.44
CA GLU A 249 -2.11 -5.12 12.37
C GLU A 249 -2.41 -6.27 11.38
N LEU A 250 -3.67 -6.69 11.27
CA LEU A 250 -4.11 -7.74 10.34
C LEU A 250 -4.25 -7.25 8.89
N SER A 251 -4.37 -5.95 8.65
CA SER A 251 -4.69 -5.39 7.33
C SER A 251 -3.72 -5.80 6.24
N PHE A 252 -2.43 -5.90 6.55
CA PHE A 252 -1.41 -6.36 5.61
C PHE A 252 -1.60 -7.83 5.22
N GLY A 253 -1.90 -8.68 6.20
CA GLY A 253 -2.25 -10.09 5.96
C GLY A 253 -3.53 -10.21 5.13
N PHE A 254 -4.56 -9.43 5.47
CA PHE A 254 -5.81 -9.39 4.72
C PHE A 254 -5.57 -9.03 3.25
N TYR A 255 -4.76 -7.99 3.01
CA TYR A 255 -4.40 -7.55 1.66
C TYR A 255 -3.70 -8.64 0.83
N LEU A 256 -2.79 -9.41 1.40
CA LEU A 256 -2.08 -10.45 0.67
C LEU A 256 -2.89 -11.75 0.51
N TRP A 257 -3.74 -12.10 1.48
CA TRP A 257 -4.50 -13.35 1.45
C TRP A 257 -5.82 -13.27 0.68
N HIS A 258 -6.49 -12.08 0.66
CA HIS A 258 -7.86 -12.01 0.17
C HIS A 258 -8.03 -12.57 -1.24
N GLN A 259 -7.17 -12.20 -2.17
CA GLN A 259 -7.32 -12.61 -3.57
C GLN A 259 -6.98 -14.10 -3.76
N LEU A 260 -5.98 -14.62 -3.07
CA LEU A 260 -5.65 -16.04 -3.12
C LEU A 260 -6.80 -16.90 -2.60
N ILE A 261 -7.37 -16.51 -1.47
CA ILE A 261 -8.49 -17.24 -0.88
C ILE A 261 -9.72 -17.19 -1.78
N LEU A 262 -10.04 -16.05 -2.38
CA LEU A 262 -11.12 -15.94 -3.35
C LEU A 262 -10.89 -16.85 -4.58
N ARG A 263 -9.65 -16.92 -5.09
CA ARG A 263 -9.30 -17.82 -6.22
C ARG A 263 -9.43 -19.29 -5.82
N TYR A 264 -8.95 -19.67 -4.64
CA TYR A 264 -9.08 -21.04 -4.13
C TYR A 264 -10.54 -21.41 -3.87
N ALA A 265 -11.30 -20.53 -3.21
CA ALA A 265 -12.71 -20.75 -2.92
C ALA A 265 -13.53 -20.93 -4.22
N ARG A 266 -13.25 -20.10 -5.23
CA ARG A 266 -13.92 -20.22 -6.53
C ARG A 266 -13.56 -21.52 -7.27
N ARG A 267 -12.28 -21.94 -7.27
CA ARG A 267 -11.88 -23.26 -7.82
C ARG A 267 -12.55 -24.42 -7.09
N PHE A 268 -12.61 -24.34 -5.75
CA PHE A 268 -13.26 -25.38 -4.93
C PHE A 268 -14.74 -25.51 -5.25
N ILE A 269 -15.47 -24.40 -5.27
CA ILE A 269 -16.92 -24.37 -5.58
C ILE A 269 -17.19 -24.91 -6.98
N ASN A 270 -16.41 -24.50 -7.98
CA ASN A 270 -16.56 -24.98 -9.35
C ASN A 270 -16.23 -26.47 -9.48
N HIS A 271 -15.25 -26.97 -8.73
CA HIS A 271 -14.85 -28.39 -8.77
C HIS A 271 -15.93 -29.33 -8.20
N PHE A 272 -16.66 -28.87 -7.18
CA PHE A 272 -17.69 -29.65 -6.50
C PHE A 272 -19.12 -29.25 -6.91
N ASP A 273 -19.29 -28.42 -7.93
CA ASP A 273 -20.57 -27.92 -8.44
C ASP A 273 -21.49 -27.37 -7.33
N ILE A 274 -20.87 -26.65 -6.35
CA ILE A 274 -21.60 -26.09 -5.22
C ILE A 274 -22.32 -24.80 -5.66
N ALA A 275 -23.64 -24.80 -5.63
CA ALA A 275 -24.43 -23.62 -5.92
C ALA A 275 -24.48 -22.68 -4.70
N LEU A 276 -23.80 -21.55 -4.80
CA LEU A 276 -23.87 -20.47 -3.80
C LEU A 276 -24.33 -19.18 -4.47
N SER A 277 -25.17 -18.42 -3.78
CA SER A 277 -25.42 -17.04 -4.20
C SER A 277 -24.16 -16.17 -4.00
N ASP A 278 -24.05 -15.05 -4.73
CA ASP A 278 -22.91 -14.12 -4.60
C ASP A 278 -22.76 -13.62 -3.16
N TRP A 279 -23.85 -13.39 -2.48
CA TRP A 279 -23.83 -13.00 -1.05
C TRP A 279 -23.23 -14.08 -0.16
N GLN A 280 -23.64 -15.33 -0.33
CA GLN A 280 -23.11 -16.47 0.44
C GLN A 280 -21.61 -16.66 0.16
N PHE A 281 -21.23 -16.63 -1.12
CA PHE A 281 -19.82 -16.73 -1.54
C PHE A 281 -18.96 -15.63 -0.89
N ASN A 282 -19.39 -14.38 -1.01
CA ASN A 282 -18.64 -13.25 -0.48
C ASN A 282 -18.55 -13.27 1.04
N SER A 283 -19.64 -13.61 1.74
CA SER A 283 -19.66 -13.67 3.21
C SER A 283 -18.79 -14.80 3.75
N LEU A 284 -18.88 -16.00 3.18
CA LEU A 284 -18.03 -17.13 3.57
C LEU A 284 -16.57 -16.88 3.27
N SER A 285 -16.28 -16.31 2.10
CA SER A 285 -14.90 -15.94 1.73
C SER A 285 -14.32 -14.89 2.67
N PHE A 286 -15.10 -13.87 3.06
CA PHE A 286 -14.67 -12.85 4.02
C PHE A 286 -14.30 -13.44 5.37
N ILE A 287 -15.15 -14.34 5.90
CA ILE A 287 -14.89 -15.04 7.17
C ILE A 287 -13.62 -15.88 7.06
N LEU A 288 -13.47 -16.64 5.96
CA LEU A 288 -12.28 -17.47 5.72
C LEU A 288 -11.01 -16.63 5.63
N ILE A 289 -11.04 -15.49 4.93
CA ILE A 289 -9.92 -14.55 4.85
C ILE A 289 -9.53 -14.08 6.25
N LEU A 290 -10.48 -13.64 7.07
CA LEU A 290 -10.20 -13.20 8.43
C LEU A 290 -9.57 -14.31 9.28
N LEU A 291 -10.10 -15.53 9.21
CA LEU A 291 -9.55 -16.68 9.94
C LEU A 291 -8.10 -16.95 9.52
N VAL A 292 -7.82 -17.01 8.21
CA VAL A 292 -6.45 -17.23 7.70
C VAL A 292 -5.53 -16.09 8.12
N CYS A 293 -5.99 -14.84 8.10
CA CYS A 293 -5.18 -13.70 8.56
C CYS A 293 -4.83 -13.81 10.05
N VAL A 294 -5.79 -14.14 10.91
CA VAL A 294 -5.55 -14.31 12.35
C VAL A 294 -4.56 -15.45 12.60
N VAL A 295 -4.75 -16.59 11.95
CA VAL A 295 -3.84 -17.75 12.06
C VAL A 295 -2.44 -17.39 11.56
N SER A 296 -2.34 -16.82 10.36
CA SER A 296 -1.07 -16.38 9.77
C SER A 296 -0.36 -15.37 10.66
N TYR A 297 -1.07 -14.38 11.20
CA TYR A 297 -0.50 -13.38 12.10
C TYR A 297 0.08 -13.99 13.37
N HIS A 298 -0.65 -14.87 14.06
CA HIS A 298 -0.23 -15.42 15.33
C HIS A 298 0.86 -16.48 15.21
N TYR A 299 0.75 -17.36 14.22
CA TYR A 299 1.62 -18.54 14.12
C TYR A 299 2.80 -18.36 13.16
N PHE A 300 2.73 -17.40 12.24
CA PHE A 300 3.76 -17.19 11.24
C PHE A 300 4.40 -15.80 11.33
N GLU A 301 3.62 -14.73 11.14
CA GLU A 301 4.18 -13.38 11.02
C GLU A 301 4.85 -12.89 12.30
N ARG A 302 4.13 -12.95 13.41
CA ARG A 302 4.61 -12.46 14.71
C ARG A 302 5.83 -13.23 15.24
N PRO A 303 5.86 -14.59 15.23
CA PRO A 303 7.03 -15.36 15.64
C PRO A 303 8.24 -15.12 14.73
N LEU A 304 8.03 -15.13 13.40
CA LEU A 304 9.13 -14.98 12.46
C LEU A 304 9.74 -13.58 12.50
N LYS A 305 8.91 -12.54 12.62
CA LYS A 305 9.37 -11.17 12.82
C LYS A 305 10.23 -11.03 14.08
N ARG A 306 9.88 -11.71 15.18
CA ARG A 306 10.69 -11.72 16.42
C ARG A 306 12.04 -12.40 16.18
N LYS A 307 12.06 -13.60 15.58
CA LYS A 307 13.29 -14.33 15.28
C LYS A 307 14.23 -13.54 14.38
N ILE A 308 13.72 -13.00 13.28
CA ILE A 308 14.51 -12.21 12.32
C ILE A 308 15.10 -10.97 13.01
N ARG A 309 14.32 -10.29 13.85
CA ARG A 309 14.84 -9.14 14.61
C ARG A 309 15.97 -9.51 15.56
N GLN A 310 15.86 -10.64 16.24
CA GLN A 310 16.92 -11.13 17.15
C GLN A 310 18.21 -11.51 16.42
N LEU A 311 18.09 -12.00 15.17
CA LEU A 311 19.25 -12.39 14.35
C LEU A 311 19.93 -11.20 13.65
N TRP A 312 19.21 -10.12 13.41
CA TRP A 312 19.68 -9.03 12.55
C TRP A 312 19.96 -7.71 13.31
N LEU A 313 19.55 -7.62 14.56
CA LEU A 313 19.70 -6.45 15.43
C LEU A 313 20.37 -6.79 16.74
#